data_02e246245c12e4379442a99d053d6e7a
#
_entry.id   02e246245c12e4379442a99d053d6e7a
#
_cell.length_a   1.000
_cell.length_b   1.000
_cell.length_c   1.000
_cell.angle_alpha   90.00
_cell.angle_beta   90.00
_cell.angle_gamma   90.00
#
_symmetry.space_group_name_H-M   'P 1'
#
loop_
_entity.id
_entity.type
_entity.pdbx_description
1 polymer ?
#
loop_
_entity_poly.entity_id
_entity_poly.type
_entity_poly.pdbx_seq_one_letter_code
_entity_poly.pdbx_strand_id
1 'polypeptide(L)'
;MSKQEKVLPWWQGKLKERDLMVAFFAKTWNKLGSRIAVMFPDRVRDLYYSAGRLAGLEAQREYFKVGKQKPPGDFKGIVEFIKMALETLIVPFGNIKISKLYKVWLDEEAIIEVQDNPYASGYESDEASCYFLKGFIEAVLEYLTDFNRIEYEKLIVVEETCISTGAESCTFKITMSYPPRASIQQ
;
A
#
# COMPACT_ATOMS: atom_id res chain seq x y z
N MET A 1 0.40 40.79 17.61
CA MET A 1 0.42 39.64 16.71
C MET A 1 0.79 38.41 17.54
N SER A 2 -0.18 37.61 17.94
CA SER A 2 0.06 36.41 18.74
C SER A 2 0.58 35.31 17.85
N LYS A 3 1.77 34.78 18.19
CA LYS A 3 2.28 33.55 17.60
C LYS A 3 1.33 32.43 18.03
N GLN A 4 0.50 31.95 17.10
CA GLN A 4 -0.16 30.66 17.29
C GLN A 4 0.93 29.60 17.35
N GLU A 5 1.26 29.12 18.53
CA GLU A 5 1.97 27.86 18.69
C GLU A 5 1.16 26.79 17.99
N LYS A 6 1.69 26.28 16.85
CA LYS A 6 1.17 25.07 16.24
C LYS A 6 1.37 23.96 17.27
N VAL A 7 0.31 23.59 17.97
CA VAL A 7 0.30 22.38 18.79
C VAL A 7 0.50 21.21 17.84
N LEU A 8 1.73 20.73 17.78
CA LEU A 8 2.07 19.55 17.01
C LEU A 8 1.31 18.36 17.60
N PRO A 9 0.69 17.51 16.77
CA PRO A 9 0.00 16.31 17.27
C PRO A 9 0.92 15.49 18.17
N TRP A 10 0.40 14.96 19.28
CA TRP A 10 1.14 14.20 20.31
C TRP A 10 2.05 13.08 19.76
N TRP A 11 1.73 12.56 18.58
CA TRP A 11 2.49 11.53 17.91
C TRP A 11 3.76 12.05 17.22
N GLN A 12 3.92 13.34 16.95
CA GLN A 12 5.14 13.90 16.34
C GLN A 12 6.37 13.83 17.24
N GLY A 13 6.19 13.87 18.56
CA GLY A 13 7.30 13.66 19.51
C GLY A 13 7.79 12.20 19.57
N LYS A 14 6.97 11.24 19.15
CA LYS A 14 7.27 9.80 19.11
C LYS A 14 7.76 9.31 17.75
N LEU A 15 7.87 10.18 16.74
CA LEU A 15 8.31 9.82 15.40
C LEU A 15 9.68 9.12 15.41
N LYS A 16 10.65 9.59 16.19
CA LYS A 16 11.99 8.97 16.24
C LYS A 16 11.98 7.53 16.77
N GLU A 17 11.19 7.25 17.81
CA GLU A 17 11.05 5.88 18.32
C GLU A 17 10.31 4.99 17.32
N ARG A 18 9.27 5.52 16.71
CA ARG A 18 8.51 4.83 15.68
C ARG A 18 9.37 4.54 14.45
N ASP A 19 10.20 5.49 14.03
CA ASP A 19 11.12 5.35 12.89
C ASP A 19 12.12 4.22 13.11
N LEU A 20 12.67 4.12 14.32
CA LEU A 20 13.54 3.02 14.72
C LEU A 20 12.81 1.69 14.74
N MET A 21 11.56 1.68 15.21
CA MET A 21 10.72 0.47 15.24
C MET A 21 10.41 -0.02 13.83
N VAL A 22 10.03 0.89 12.90
CA VAL A 22 9.76 0.52 11.51
C VAL A 22 11.03 -0.01 10.83
N ALA A 23 12.19 0.66 11.02
CA ALA A 23 13.47 0.19 10.49
C ALA A 23 13.86 -1.18 11.05
N PHE A 24 13.70 -1.36 12.35
CA PHE A 24 13.98 -2.63 13.00
C PHE A 24 13.05 -3.74 12.47
N PHE A 25 11.77 -3.43 12.34
CA PHE A 25 10.78 -4.38 11.84
C PHE A 25 11.08 -4.77 10.39
N ALA A 26 11.31 -3.79 9.51
CA ALA A 26 11.64 -4.04 8.11
C ALA A 26 12.93 -4.86 7.95
N LYS A 27 14.01 -4.51 8.68
CA LYS A 27 15.27 -5.26 8.64
C LYS A 27 15.13 -6.68 9.19
N THR A 28 14.39 -6.85 10.29
CA THR A 28 14.14 -8.17 10.89
C THR A 28 13.29 -9.00 9.95
N TRP A 29 12.28 -8.40 9.35
CA TRP A 29 11.39 -9.03 8.38
C TRP A 29 12.17 -9.52 7.16
N ASN A 30 13.02 -8.66 6.57
CA ASN A 30 13.85 -9.05 5.43
C ASN A 30 14.83 -10.19 5.77
N LYS A 31 15.46 -10.16 6.97
CA LYS A 31 16.33 -11.24 7.42
C LYS A 31 15.58 -12.54 7.67
N LEU A 32 14.38 -12.46 8.24
CA LEU A 32 13.51 -13.62 8.44
C LEU A 32 13.10 -14.19 7.08
N GLY A 33 12.71 -13.32 6.16
CA GLY A 33 12.31 -13.71 4.81
C GLY A 33 13.41 -14.41 4.04
N SER A 34 14.63 -13.86 4.06
CA SER A 34 15.76 -14.51 3.39
C SER A 34 16.08 -15.90 3.97
N ARG A 35 15.93 -16.09 5.28
CA ARG A 35 16.09 -17.42 5.91
C ARG A 35 14.96 -18.38 5.54
N ILE A 36 13.72 -17.89 5.55
CA ILE A 36 12.56 -18.69 5.15
C ILE A 36 12.65 -19.03 3.66
N ALA A 37 13.14 -18.10 2.81
CA ALA A 37 13.34 -18.34 1.39
C ALA A 37 14.33 -19.48 1.11
N VAL A 38 15.39 -19.60 1.90
CA VAL A 38 16.34 -20.72 1.80
C VAL A 38 15.70 -22.04 2.23
N MET A 39 14.85 -22.02 3.26
CA MET A 39 14.25 -23.24 3.82
C MET A 39 12.97 -23.67 3.06
N PHE A 40 12.20 -22.67 2.60
CA PHE A 40 10.87 -22.87 1.99
C PHE A 40 10.65 -21.86 0.87
N PRO A 41 11.35 -21.95 -0.27
CA PRO A 41 11.32 -20.94 -1.33
C PRO A 41 9.89 -20.71 -1.85
N ASP A 42 9.11 -21.77 -2.01
CA ASP A 42 7.73 -21.70 -2.51
C ASP A 42 6.72 -21.10 -1.52
N ARG A 43 7.09 -20.97 -0.24
CA ARG A 43 6.19 -20.50 0.83
C ARG A 43 6.39 -19.02 1.18
N VAL A 44 7.56 -18.48 0.91
CA VAL A 44 7.89 -17.10 1.27
C VAL A 44 6.94 -16.11 0.62
N ARG A 45 6.67 -16.28 -0.65
CA ARG A 45 5.74 -15.44 -1.41
C ARG A 45 4.38 -15.35 -0.75
N ASP A 46 3.77 -16.52 -0.46
CA ASP A 46 2.44 -16.61 0.11
C ASP A 46 2.39 -16.05 1.54
N LEU A 47 3.45 -16.28 2.32
CA LEU A 47 3.57 -15.75 3.67
C LEU A 47 3.62 -14.23 3.69
N TYR A 48 4.48 -13.64 2.86
CA TYR A 48 4.62 -12.18 2.77
C TYR A 48 3.36 -11.51 2.24
N TYR A 49 2.77 -12.08 1.21
CA TYR A 49 1.52 -11.60 0.65
C TYR A 49 0.39 -11.65 1.69
N SER A 50 0.22 -12.77 2.39
CA SER A 50 -0.81 -12.93 3.42
C SER A 50 -0.60 -11.99 4.60
N ALA A 51 0.65 -11.79 5.03
CA ALA A 51 0.98 -10.84 6.08
C ALA A 51 0.67 -9.40 5.66
N GLY A 52 0.93 -9.05 4.40
CA GLY A 52 0.55 -7.75 3.84
C GLY A 52 -0.95 -7.54 3.85
N ARG A 53 -1.71 -8.55 3.41
CA ARG A 53 -3.18 -8.50 3.46
C ARG A 53 -3.71 -8.27 4.86
N LEU A 54 -3.20 -9.02 5.83
CA LEU A 54 -3.60 -8.86 7.24
C LEU A 54 -3.28 -7.46 7.75
N ALA A 55 -2.08 -6.95 7.47
CA ALA A 55 -1.68 -5.60 7.85
C ALA A 55 -2.57 -4.53 7.21
N GLY A 56 -2.96 -4.68 5.94
CA GLY A 56 -3.88 -3.79 5.25
C GLY A 56 -5.26 -3.75 5.89
N LEU A 57 -5.81 -4.89 6.26
CA LEU A 57 -7.11 -4.98 6.94
C LEU A 57 -7.08 -4.35 8.33
N GLU A 58 -6.05 -4.63 9.13
CA GLU A 58 -5.93 -4.06 10.48
C GLU A 58 -5.68 -2.56 10.45
N ALA A 59 -4.84 -2.07 9.53
CA ALA A 59 -4.59 -0.63 9.37
C ALA A 59 -5.89 0.15 9.13
N GLN A 60 -6.78 -0.38 8.31
CA GLN A 60 -8.08 0.25 8.02
C GLN A 60 -9.01 0.23 9.22
N ARG A 61 -9.12 -0.93 9.89
CA ARG A 61 -9.95 -1.07 11.07
C ARG A 61 -9.58 -0.05 12.13
N GLU A 62 -8.29 0.09 12.42
CA GLU A 62 -7.81 1.05 13.39
C GLU A 62 -8.00 2.50 12.91
N TYR A 63 -7.72 2.79 11.64
CA TYR A 63 -7.86 4.14 11.09
C TYR A 63 -9.30 4.65 11.16
N PHE A 64 -10.27 3.86 10.71
CA PHE A 64 -11.68 4.28 10.70
C PHE A 64 -12.33 4.20 12.08
N LYS A 65 -11.93 3.24 12.92
CA LYS A 65 -12.41 3.13 14.30
C LYS A 65 -11.95 4.29 15.17
N VAL A 66 -10.66 4.64 15.10
CA VAL A 66 -10.06 5.69 15.93
C VAL A 66 -10.30 7.08 15.35
N GLY A 67 -10.14 7.23 14.04
CA GLY A 67 -10.22 8.52 13.34
C GLY A 67 -11.62 9.07 13.15
N LYS A 68 -12.68 8.26 13.32
CA LYS A 68 -14.09 8.62 13.04
C LYS A 68 -14.27 9.24 11.64
N GLN A 69 -13.36 8.94 10.72
CA GLN A 69 -13.39 9.45 9.36
C GLN A 69 -14.25 8.56 8.48
N LYS A 70 -14.95 9.19 7.53
CA LYS A 70 -15.70 8.44 6.53
C LYS A 70 -14.73 7.85 5.52
N PRO A 71 -14.83 6.54 5.21
CA PRO A 71 -14.04 5.93 4.16
C PRO A 71 -14.23 6.64 2.81
N PRO A 72 -13.17 6.75 1.99
CA PRO A 72 -13.27 7.32 0.65
C PRO A 72 -14.18 6.48 -0.23
N GLY A 73 -15.07 7.13 -1.00
CA GLY A 73 -16.12 6.47 -1.78
C GLY A 73 -15.87 6.41 -3.28
N ASP A 74 -14.71 6.87 -3.76
CA ASP A 74 -14.32 6.80 -5.16
C ASP A 74 -12.89 6.29 -5.33
N PHE A 75 -12.55 5.86 -6.54
CA PHE A 75 -11.22 5.29 -6.84
C PHE A 75 -10.07 6.22 -6.46
N LYS A 76 -10.21 7.51 -6.80
CA LYS A 76 -9.18 8.50 -6.48
C LYS A 76 -8.93 8.59 -4.96
N GLY A 77 -9.99 8.74 -4.20
CA GLY A 77 -9.89 8.80 -2.73
C GLY A 77 -9.33 7.53 -2.12
N ILE A 78 -9.68 6.35 -2.68
CA ILE A 78 -9.11 5.07 -2.26
C ILE A 78 -7.61 5.02 -2.52
N VAL A 79 -7.15 5.46 -3.70
CA VAL A 79 -5.72 5.49 -4.05
C VAL A 79 -4.95 6.48 -3.16
N GLU A 80 -5.52 7.65 -2.88
CA GLU A 80 -4.94 8.62 -1.93
C GLU A 80 -4.87 8.06 -0.50
N PHE A 81 -5.88 7.32 -0.08
CA PHE A 81 -5.87 6.62 1.20
C PHE A 81 -4.78 5.55 1.27
N ILE A 82 -4.61 4.74 0.21
CA ILE A 82 -3.53 3.76 0.10
C ILE A 82 -2.17 4.44 0.25
N LYS A 83 -1.95 5.55 -0.49
CA LYS A 83 -0.72 6.34 -0.37
C LYS A 83 -0.45 6.75 1.08
N MET A 84 -1.43 7.36 1.73
CA MET A 84 -1.31 7.79 3.13
C MET A 84 -1.03 6.61 4.08
N ALA A 85 -1.70 5.48 3.90
CA ALA A 85 -1.49 4.29 4.71
C ALA A 85 -0.09 3.69 4.50
N LEU A 86 0.39 3.65 3.26
CA LEU A 86 1.76 3.23 2.93
C LEU A 86 2.80 4.20 3.52
N GLU A 87 2.57 5.52 3.45
CA GLU A 87 3.43 6.51 4.12
C GLU A 87 3.56 6.22 5.61
N THR A 88 2.48 5.76 6.24
CA THR A 88 2.49 5.37 7.65
C THR A 88 3.35 4.14 7.94
N LEU A 89 3.46 3.21 6.98
CA LEU A 89 4.27 1.99 7.10
C LEU A 89 5.74 2.19 6.72
N ILE A 90 6.03 3.14 5.82
CA ILE A 90 7.32 3.26 5.16
C ILE A 90 8.12 4.46 5.67
N VAL A 91 7.48 5.50 6.22
CA VAL A 91 8.17 6.67 6.80
C VAL A 91 9.01 6.24 8.01
N PRO A 92 10.30 6.64 8.12
CA PRO A 92 10.95 7.75 7.42
C PRO A 92 11.78 7.35 6.20
N PHE A 93 11.71 6.11 5.74
CA PHE A 93 12.70 5.52 4.83
C PHE A 93 12.36 5.64 3.37
N GLY A 94 11.09 5.91 3.01
CA GLY A 94 10.68 5.95 1.63
C GLY A 94 9.82 7.15 1.29
N ASN A 95 9.85 7.54 0.03
CA ASN A 95 8.95 8.52 -0.54
C ASN A 95 7.91 7.79 -1.39
N ILE A 96 6.63 8.17 -1.19
CA ILE A 96 5.52 7.56 -1.92
C ILE A 96 4.83 8.63 -2.73
N LYS A 97 4.69 8.41 -4.02
CA LYS A 97 3.96 9.30 -4.90
C LYS A 97 2.97 8.54 -5.78
N ILE A 98 1.86 9.20 -6.08
CA ILE A 98 0.96 8.78 -7.15
C ILE A 98 1.51 9.42 -8.41
N SER A 99 2.16 8.63 -9.27
CA SER A 99 2.78 9.13 -10.50
C SER A 99 1.79 9.25 -11.65
N LYS A 100 0.72 8.45 -11.63
CA LYS A 100 -0.38 8.51 -12.59
C LYS A 100 -1.70 8.21 -11.91
N LEU A 101 -2.73 8.92 -12.32
CA LEU A 101 -4.11 8.67 -11.93
C LEU A 101 -5.00 9.16 -13.08
N TYR A 102 -5.66 8.26 -13.76
CA TYR A 102 -6.48 8.61 -14.91
C TYR A 102 -7.65 7.63 -15.07
N LYS A 103 -8.65 8.11 -15.82
CA LYS A 103 -9.82 7.32 -16.17
C LYS A 103 -9.95 7.27 -17.68
N VAL A 104 -10.08 6.06 -18.22
CA VAL A 104 -10.31 5.82 -19.64
C VAL A 104 -11.52 4.90 -19.78
N TRP A 105 -12.62 5.50 -20.23
CA TRP A 105 -13.90 4.79 -20.41
C TRP A 105 -14.42 4.16 -19.12
N LEU A 106 -14.37 2.81 -19.04
CA LEU A 106 -14.81 2.04 -17.87
C LEU A 106 -13.65 1.66 -16.96
N ASP A 107 -12.42 2.05 -17.31
CA ASP A 107 -11.23 1.71 -16.54
C ASP A 107 -10.71 2.93 -15.80
N GLU A 108 -10.38 2.73 -14.54
CA GLU A 108 -9.62 3.69 -13.73
C GLU A 108 -8.27 3.05 -13.39
N GLU A 109 -7.20 3.77 -13.66
CA GLU A 109 -5.84 3.32 -13.41
C GLU A 109 -5.07 4.30 -12.53
N ALA A 110 -4.27 3.74 -11.63
CA ALA A 110 -3.32 4.49 -10.81
C ALA A 110 -1.96 3.80 -10.79
N ILE A 111 -0.89 4.58 -10.71
CA ILE A 111 0.45 4.09 -10.45
C ILE A 111 0.95 4.71 -9.15
N ILE A 112 1.25 3.85 -8.17
CA ILE A 112 1.89 4.21 -6.92
C ILE A 112 3.36 3.83 -7.03
N GLU A 113 4.24 4.80 -6.84
CA GLU A 113 5.69 4.64 -6.83
C GLU A 113 6.20 4.77 -5.40
N VAL A 114 7.00 3.80 -4.97
CA VAL A 114 7.60 3.71 -3.65
C VAL A 114 9.12 3.74 -3.80
N GLN A 115 9.72 4.86 -3.44
CA GLN A 115 11.18 5.02 -3.42
C GLN A 115 11.72 4.59 -2.05
N ASP A 116 12.97 4.12 -2.01
CA ASP A 116 13.66 3.70 -0.78
C ASP A 116 12.84 2.71 0.08
N ASN A 117 12.14 1.78 -0.59
CA ASN A 117 11.29 0.81 0.07
C ASN A 117 12.09 -0.10 1.03
N PRO A 118 11.90 0.01 2.36
CA PRO A 118 12.69 -0.76 3.32
C PRO A 118 12.37 -2.26 3.28
N TYR A 119 11.23 -2.66 2.72
CA TYR A 119 10.82 -4.07 2.56
C TYR A 119 11.46 -4.75 1.36
N ALA A 120 12.02 -3.97 0.40
CA ALA A 120 12.75 -4.47 -0.76
C ALA A 120 14.26 -4.20 -0.69
N SER A 121 14.68 -3.22 0.11
CA SER A 121 16.09 -2.81 0.20
C SER A 121 16.95 -3.90 0.83
N GLY A 122 18.07 -4.23 0.17
CA GLY A 122 19.01 -5.25 0.64
C GLY A 122 18.58 -6.69 0.39
N TYR A 123 17.58 -6.88 -0.45
CA TYR A 123 17.17 -8.16 -0.98
C TYR A 123 17.32 -8.13 -2.50
N GLU A 124 18.11 -9.04 -3.05
CA GLU A 124 18.27 -9.22 -4.50
C GLU A 124 17.41 -10.39 -4.96
N SER A 125 16.65 -10.20 -6.00
CA SER A 125 15.74 -11.19 -6.57
C SER A 125 15.67 -11.03 -8.08
N ASP A 126 15.50 -12.12 -8.80
CA ASP A 126 15.27 -12.12 -10.25
C ASP A 126 13.83 -11.69 -10.60
N GLU A 127 12.92 -11.70 -9.62
CA GLU A 127 11.54 -11.30 -9.78
C GLU A 127 11.16 -10.18 -8.82
N ALA A 128 10.17 -9.37 -9.20
CA ALA A 128 9.57 -8.39 -8.33
C ALA A 128 9.02 -9.07 -7.06
N SER A 129 9.43 -8.62 -5.87
CA SER A 129 9.27 -9.35 -4.63
C SER A 129 8.62 -8.55 -3.48
N CYS A 130 8.00 -7.42 -3.79
CA CYS A 130 7.29 -6.63 -2.79
C CYS A 130 5.92 -7.23 -2.42
N TYR A 131 5.86 -8.53 -2.25
CA TYR A 131 4.63 -9.27 -1.96
C TYR A 131 3.86 -8.72 -0.76
N PHE A 132 4.57 -8.24 0.27
CA PHE A 132 3.95 -7.62 1.43
C PHE A 132 3.17 -6.35 1.05
N LEU A 133 3.79 -5.43 0.31
CA LEU A 133 3.13 -4.19 -0.10
C LEU A 133 2.00 -4.48 -1.10
N LYS A 134 2.20 -5.42 -2.01
CA LYS A 134 1.15 -5.85 -2.93
C LYS A 134 -0.07 -6.36 -2.17
N GLY A 135 0.12 -7.28 -1.22
CA GLY A 135 -0.98 -7.80 -0.40
C GLY A 135 -1.66 -6.72 0.43
N PHE A 136 -0.90 -5.76 0.96
CA PHE A 136 -1.43 -4.61 1.68
C PHE A 136 -2.33 -3.75 0.78
N ILE A 137 -1.85 -3.36 -0.41
CA ILE A 137 -2.60 -2.53 -1.36
C ILE A 137 -3.90 -3.23 -1.77
N GLU A 138 -3.83 -4.51 -2.13
CA GLU A 138 -5.00 -5.29 -2.54
C GLU A 138 -6.04 -5.39 -1.42
N ALA A 139 -5.62 -5.65 -0.18
CA ALA A 139 -6.55 -5.73 0.95
C ALA A 139 -7.24 -4.40 1.23
N VAL A 140 -6.52 -3.27 1.08
CA VAL A 140 -7.12 -1.95 1.23
C VAL A 140 -8.13 -1.66 0.14
N LEU A 141 -7.80 -1.98 -1.10
CA LEU A 141 -8.70 -1.80 -2.24
C LEU A 141 -9.98 -2.60 -2.09
N GLU A 142 -9.87 -3.90 -1.86
CA GLU A 142 -11.01 -4.80 -1.71
C GLU A 142 -11.93 -4.34 -0.58
N TYR A 143 -11.36 -4.07 0.60
CA TYR A 143 -12.17 -3.63 1.73
C TYR A 143 -12.93 -2.32 1.44
N LEU A 144 -12.28 -1.31 0.86
CA LEU A 144 -12.90 -0.02 0.60
C LEU A 144 -13.92 -0.08 -0.53
N THR A 145 -13.68 -0.90 -1.56
CA THR A 145 -14.67 -1.15 -2.63
C THR A 145 -15.89 -1.87 -2.09
N ASP A 146 -15.71 -2.90 -1.28
CA ASP A 146 -16.80 -3.65 -0.65
C ASP A 146 -17.60 -2.78 0.33
N PHE A 147 -16.90 -2.03 1.19
CA PHE A 147 -17.53 -1.13 2.16
C PHE A 147 -18.41 -0.07 1.48
N ASN A 148 -17.94 0.50 0.36
CA ASN A 148 -18.68 1.50 -0.39
C ASN A 148 -19.64 0.90 -1.43
N ARG A 149 -19.72 -0.43 -1.53
CA ARG A 149 -20.52 -1.14 -2.52
C ARG A 149 -20.22 -0.69 -3.94
N ILE A 150 -18.94 -0.50 -4.25
CA ILE A 150 -18.49 -0.16 -5.60
C ILE A 150 -18.53 -1.43 -6.43
N GLU A 151 -19.41 -1.46 -7.44
CA GLU A 151 -19.44 -2.56 -8.39
C GLU A 151 -18.28 -2.44 -9.37
N TYR A 152 -17.49 -3.48 -9.47
CA TYR A 152 -16.39 -3.58 -10.44
C TYR A 152 -16.40 -4.98 -11.09
N GLU A 153 -15.96 -5.05 -12.33
CA GLU A 153 -15.77 -6.30 -13.06
C GLU A 153 -14.39 -6.90 -12.77
N LYS A 154 -13.40 -6.02 -12.63
CA LYS A 154 -12.00 -6.42 -12.44
C LYS A 154 -11.28 -5.44 -11.53
N LEU A 155 -10.54 -5.97 -10.57
CA LEU A 155 -9.66 -5.22 -9.68
C LEU A 155 -8.29 -5.92 -9.64
N ILE A 156 -7.25 -5.24 -10.10
CA ILE A 156 -5.91 -5.84 -10.24
C ILE A 156 -4.86 -4.88 -9.68
N VAL A 157 -3.90 -5.46 -8.97
CA VAL A 157 -2.66 -4.81 -8.57
C VAL A 157 -1.49 -5.58 -9.15
N VAL A 158 -0.69 -4.91 -9.97
CA VAL A 158 0.54 -5.48 -10.55
C VAL A 158 1.73 -4.70 -10.05
N GLU A 159 2.73 -5.39 -9.54
CA GLU A 159 4.04 -4.80 -9.31
C GLU A 159 4.80 -4.80 -10.64
N GLU A 160 5.06 -3.61 -11.21
CA GLU A 160 5.72 -3.45 -12.52
C GLU A 160 7.24 -3.39 -12.37
N THR A 161 7.74 -2.74 -11.31
CA THR A 161 9.18 -2.66 -11.00
C THR A 161 9.41 -2.87 -9.51
N CYS A 162 10.61 -3.35 -9.15
CA CYS A 162 11.00 -3.56 -7.77
C CYS A 162 12.47 -3.21 -7.54
N ILE A 163 12.79 -2.58 -6.41
CA ILE A 163 14.17 -2.30 -6.00
C ILE A 163 14.98 -3.59 -5.87
N SER A 164 14.37 -4.70 -5.46
CA SER A 164 15.03 -6.00 -5.35
C SER A 164 15.54 -6.56 -6.68
N THR A 165 14.99 -6.09 -7.80
CA THR A 165 15.44 -6.45 -9.17
C THR A 165 16.40 -5.43 -9.78
N GLY A 166 16.89 -4.46 -8.98
CA GLY A 166 17.79 -3.40 -9.43
C GLY A 166 17.10 -2.16 -9.98
N ALA A 167 15.77 -2.04 -9.87
CA ALA A 167 15.06 -0.82 -10.24
C ALA A 167 15.28 0.29 -9.19
N GLU A 168 15.12 1.55 -9.59
CA GLU A 168 15.24 2.71 -8.68
C GLU A 168 14.08 2.81 -7.68
N SER A 169 12.93 2.26 -8.02
CA SER A 169 11.73 2.27 -7.18
C SER A 169 10.88 1.01 -7.39
N CYS A 170 10.01 0.74 -6.41
CA CYS A 170 8.93 -0.24 -6.58
C CYS A 170 7.70 0.49 -7.12
N THR A 171 7.15 0.03 -8.23
CA THR A 171 5.93 0.59 -8.81
C THR A 171 4.80 -0.41 -8.80
N PHE A 172 3.62 0.05 -8.36
CA PHE A 172 2.40 -0.73 -8.32
C PHE A 172 1.37 -0.08 -9.23
N LYS A 173 0.98 -0.81 -10.28
CA LYS A 173 -0.15 -0.43 -11.12
C LYS A 173 -1.43 -1.02 -10.56
N ILE A 174 -2.42 -0.16 -10.32
CA ILE A 174 -3.76 -0.51 -9.88
C ILE A 174 -4.70 -0.26 -11.05
N THR A 175 -5.50 -1.26 -11.39
CA THR A 175 -6.55 -1.13 -12.43
C THR A 175 -7.87 -1.57 -11.85
N MET A 176 -8.90 -0.74 -11.98
CA MET A 176 -10.28 -1.05 -11.64
C MET A 176 -11.15 -0.84 -12.88
N SER A 177 -11.80 -1.91 -13.34
CA SER A 177 -12.70 -1.90 -14.48
C SER A 177 -14.15 -2.00 -13.98
N TYR A 178 -15.02 -1.16 -14.52
CA TYR A 178 -16.44 -1.14 -14.17
C TYR A 178 -17.26 -1.93 -15.18
N PRO A 179 -18.35 -2.58 -14.75
CA PRO A 179 -19.25 -3.22 -15.68
C PRO A 179 -19.88 -2.20 -16.64
N PRO A 180 -20.12 -2.56 -17.90
CA PRO A 180 -20.88 -1.73 -18.82
C PRO A 180 -22.23 -1.42 -18.21
N ARG A 181 -22.60 -0.16 -18.12
CA ARG A 181 -23.93 0.21 -17.67
C ARG A 181 -24.93 -0.45 -18.63
N ALA A 182 -25.79 -1.33 -18.10
CA ALA A 182 -26.89 -1.84 -18.86
C ALA A 182 -27.65 -0.66 -19.46
N SER A 183 -27.69 -0.58 -20.79
CA SER A 183 -28.49 0.42 -21.47
C SER A 183 -29.92 0.24 -20.97
N ILE A 184 -30.39 1.19 -20.17
CA ILE A 184 -31.81 1.24 -19.80
C ILE A 184 -32.54 1.40 -21.13
N GLN A 185 -33.08 0.29 -21.63
CA GLN A 185 -34.00 0.34 -22.75
C GLN A 185 -35.22 1.12 -22.23
N GLN A 186 -35.30 2.37 -22.71
CA GLN A 186 -36.49 3.20 -22.56
C GLN A 186 -37.61 2.68 -23.44
#